data_8666c0d47a32175ff5c4bfe3fe188e20
#
_entry.id   8666c0d47a32175ff5c4bfe3fe188e20
#
_cell.length_a   1.000
_cell.length_b   1.000
_cell.length_c   1.000
_cell.angle_alpha   90.00
_cell.angle_beta   90.00
_cell.angle_gamma   90.00
#
_symmetry.space_group_name_H-M   'P 1'
#
loop_
_entity.id
_entity.type
_entity.pdbx_description
1 polymer ?
#
loop_
_entity_poly.entity_id
_entity_poly.type
_entity_poly.pdbx_seq_one_letter_code
_entity_poly.pdbx_strand_id
1 'polypeptide(L)'
;MNYCFDLDGTICDTPLRKSDNKPGYLESTPFPFMVEQVNRLYDDGHKIIIMTARGRGSGIDWTQLTREQLDRWGVKYHELEPMFHKPTADLFIDDKGISVEEWKKTVPPRKGIIGGAFDIIHPGYIGMFKEAKEHCNHLTVALHKDPSTERIRKMPPVHSVEERTEILRAIRYVDDVIVYD
;
A
#
# COMPACT_ATOMS: atom_id res chain seq x y z
N MET A 1 -10.60 -2.84 21.39
CA MET A 1 -9.95 -3.13 20.10
C MET A 1 -8.87 -4.19 20.31
N ASN A 2 -8.53 -4.92 19.24
CA ASN A 2 -7.45 -5.91 19.23
C ASN A 2 -6.25 -5.32 18.49
N TYR A 3 -5.15 -5.16 19.20
CA TYR A 3 -3.89 -4.65 18.65
C TYR A 3 -2.90 -5.79 18.49
N CYS A 4 -2.29 -5.90 17.32
CA CYS A 4 -1.23 -6.86 17.05
C CYS A 4 0.09 -6.10 16.81
N PHE A 5 1.08 -6.34 17.66
CA PHE A 5 2.40 -5.75 17.57
C PHE A 5 3.41 -6.77 17.07
N ASP A 6 4.21 -6.39 16.07
CA ASP A 6 5.46 -7.10 15.79
C ASP A 6 6.45 -6.88 16.94
N LEU A 7 7.40 -7.78 17.07
CA LEU A 7 8.35 -7.74 18.17
C LEU A 7 9.67 -7.06 17.78
N ASP A 8 10.37 -7.63 16.78
CA ASP A 8 11.75 -7.24 16.45
C ASP A 8 11.78 -6.04 15.49
N GLY A 9 12.20 -4.90 15.98
CA GLY A 9 12.16 -3.60 15.30
C GLY A 9 11.00 -2.72 15.74
N THR A 10 9.98 -3.28 16.42
CA THR A 10 8.80 -2.55 16.90
C THR A 10 8.77 -2.39 18.41
N ILE A 11 8.86 -3.47 19.18
CA ILE A 11 8.91 -3.44 20.66
C ILE A 11 10.34 -3.47 21.18
N CYS A 12 11.25 -4.14 20.44
CA CYS A 12 12.66 -4.22 20.82
C CYS A 12 13.59 -4.04 19.62
N ASP A 13 14.80 -3.58 19.90
CA ASP A 13 15.93 -3.68 18.98
C ASP A 13 16.53 -5.09 19.04
N THR A 14 16.74 -5.69 17.88
CA THR A 14 17.39 -7.00 17.75
C THR A 14 18.61 -6.85 16.85
N PRO A 15 19.82 -6.76 17.41
CA PRO A 15 21.03 -6.57 16.65
C PRO A 15 21.36 -7.77 15.78
N LEU A 16 22.06 -7.54 14.68
CA LEU A 16 22.63 -8.61 13.88
C LEU A 16 23.91 -9.12 14.50
N ARG A 17 24.07 -10.44 14.62
CA ARG A 17 25.31 -11.06 15.11
C ARG A 17 26.45 -10.82 14.12
N LYS A 18 27.60 -10.37 14.61
CA LYS A 18 28.79 -10.10 13.79
C LYS A 18 29.36 -11.36 13.11
N SER A 19 29.10 -12.55 13.68
CA SER A 19 29.65 -13.82 13.20
C SER A 19 29.03 -14.32 11.92
N ASP A 20 27.71 -14.13 11.71
CA ASP A 20 26.95 -14.71 10.61
C ASP A 20 25.87 -13.78 10.04
N ASN A 21 25.83 -12.55 10.47
CA ASN A 21 24.86 -11.52 10.06
C ASN A 21 23.39 -11.94 10.25
N LYS A 22 23.11 -12.82 11.23
CA LYS A 22 21.76 -13.26 11.60
C LYS A 22 21.27 -12.54 12.85
N PRO A 23 19.95 -12.46 13.09
CA PRO A 23 19.41 -11.83 14.28
C PRO A 23 19.95 -12.43 15.58
N GLY A 24 20.42 -11.58 16.48
CA GLY A 24 20.94 -11.93 17.81
C GLY A 24 19.84 -11.84 18.86
N TYR A 25 18.85 -12.73 18.85
CA TYR A 25 17.67 -12.64 19.73
C TYR A 25 18.03 -12.63 21.24
N LEU A 26 19.15 -13.24 21.65
CA LEU A 26 19.63 -13.21 23.03
C LEU A 26 20.05 -11.78 23.48
N GLU A 27 20.48 -10.96 22.54
CA GLU A 27 21.01 -9.62 22.77
C GLU A 27 19.93 -8.53 22.56
N SER A 28 18.66 -8.93 22.30
CA SER A 28 17.58 -7.97 22.07
C SER A 28 17.33 -7.12 23.31
N THR A 29 17.09 -5.82 23.08
CA THR A 29 16.82 -4.81 24.12
C THR A 29 15.50 -4.10 23.84
N PRO A 30 14.66 -3.84 24.86
CA PRO A 30 13.36 -3.24 24.65
C PRO A 30 13.48 -1.75 24.26
N PHE A 31 12.51 -1.25 23.50
CA PHE A 31 12.26 0.18 23.35
C PHE A 31 11.35 0.66 24.50
N PRO A 32 11.84 1.39 25.49
CA PRO A 32 11.05 1.74 26.69
C PRO A 32 9.76 2.46 26.36
N PHE A 33 9.77 3.37 25.38
CA PHE A 33 8.59 4.06 24.92
C PHE A 33 7.53 3.10 24.38
N MET A 34 7.93 2.11 23.58
CA MET A 34 6.98 1.14 23.01
C MET A 34 6.39 0.23 24.08
N VAL A 35 7.20 -0.22 25.02
CA VAL A 35 6.72 -1.00 26.18
C VAL A 35 5.67 -0.20 26.98
N GLU A 36 5.92 1.08 27.22
CA GLU A 36 4.95 1.97 27.89
C GLU A 36 3.64 2.09 27.10
N GLN A 37 3.70 2.29 25.77
CA GLN A 37 2.51 2.43 24.94
C GLN A 37 1.69 1.12 24.90
N VAL A 38 2.36 -0.03 24.75
CA VAL A 38 1.71 -1.35 24.78
C VAL A 38 1.00 -1.57 26.11
N ASN A 39 1.70 -1.28 27.23
CA ASN A 39 1.14 -1.45 28.56
C ASN A 39 -0.03 -0.51 28.83
N ARG A 40 0.02 0.73 28.35
CA ARG A 40 -1.11 1.67 28.43
C ARG A 40 -2.34 1.13 27.72
N LEU A 41 -2.20 0.64 26.48
CA LEU A 41 -3.31 0.05 25.73
C LEU A 41 -3.87 -1.19 26.44
N TYR A 42 -3.02 -2.00 27.05
CA TYR A 42 -3.43 -3.14 27.85
C TYR A 42 -4.27 -2.69 29.06
N ASP A 43 -3.78 -1.69 29.80
CA ASP A 43 -4.45 -1.15 31.00
C ASP A 43 -5.77 -0.42 30.65
N ASP A 44 -5.88 0.15 29.45
CA ASP A 44 -7.09 0.73 28.88
C ASP A 44 -8.13 -0.34 28.44
N GLY A 45 -7.84 -1.63 28.67
CA GLY A 45 -8.74 -2.75 28.39
C GLY A 45 -8.76 -3.22 26.94
N HIS A 46 -7.73 -2.91 26.17
CA HIS A 46 -7.57 -3.43 24.81
C HIS A 46 -6.90 -4.80 24.82
N LYS A 47 -7.25 -5.64 23.84
CA LYS A 47 -6.56 -6.92 23.64
C LYS A 47 -5.23 -6.68 22.94
N ILE A 48 -4.14 -7.16 23.54
CA ILE A 48 -2.78 -7.07 23.00
C ILE A 48 -2.32 -8.45 22.54
N ILE A 49 -1.88 -8.53 21.30
CA ILE A 49 -1.30 -9.71 20.67
C ILE A 49 0.12 -9.35 20.24
N ILE A 50 1.08 -10.17 20.62
CA ILE A 50 2.46 -10.04 20.13
C ILE A 50 2.66 -11.08 19.04
N MET A 51 3.14 -10.65 17.87
CA MET A 51 3.47 -11.51 16.74
C MET A 51 4.98 -11.46 16.49
N THR A 52 5.59 -12.58 16.16
CA THR A 52 7.02 -12.62 15.82
C THR A 52 7.34 -13.69 14.79
N ALA A 53 8.28 -13.40 13.92
CA ALA A 53 8.83 -14.33 12.94
C ALA A 53 10.11 -15.04 13.43
N ARG A 54 10.46 -14.91 14.72
CA ARG A 54 11.66 -15.56 15.29
C ARG A 54 11.65 -17.04 15.04
N GLY A 55 12.73 -17.54 14.48
CA GLY A 55 12.90 -18.97 14.18
C GLY A 55 12.35 -19.44 12.83
N ARG A 56 11.54 -18.64 12.12
CA ARG A 56 10.94 -19.05 10.83
C ARG A 56 11.99 -19.46 9.78
N GLY A 57 13.12 -18.77 9.73
CA GLY A 57 14.20 -19.07 8.78
C GLY A 57 15.17 -20.17 9.25
N SER A 58 15.24 -20.45 10.56
CA SER A 58 16.18 -21.43 11.14
C SER A 58 15.53 -22.74 11.59
N GLY A 59 14.21 -22.77 11.73
CA GLY A 59 13.46 -23.88 12.33
C GLY A 59 13.64 -24.01 13.85
N ILE A 60 14.36 -23.08 14.50
CA ILE A 60 14.59 -23.10 15.95
C ILE A 60 13.40 -22.44 16.65
N ASP A 61 12.82 -23.09 17.64
CA ASP A 61 11.76 -22.52 18.45
C ASP A 61 12.34 -21.52 19.47
N TRP A 62 12.02 -20.23 19.32
CA TRP A 62 12.40 -19.14 20.19
C TRP A 62 11.27 -18.70 21.13
N THR A 63 10.18 -19.43 21.20
CA THR A 63 8.98 -19.03 21.97
C THR A 63 9.29 -18.84 23.43
N GLN A 64 10.05 -19.76 24.04
CA GLN A 64 10.42 -19.68 25.46
C GLN A 64 11.28 -18.45 25.75
N LEU A 65 12.34 -18.22 24.96
CA LEU A 65 13.17 -17.02 25.09
C LEU A 65 12.35 -15.73 24.93
N THR A 66 11.44 -15.73 23.97
CA THR A 66 10.59 -14.57 23.70
C THR A 66 9.70 -14.24 24.90
N ARG A 67 9.06 -15.25 25.53
CA ARG A 67 8.30 -15.07 26.76
C ARG A 67 9.15 -14.51 27.90
N GLU A 68 10.31 -15.09 28.14
CA GLU A 68 11.23 -14.64 29.17
C GLU A 68 11.69 -13.19 28.98
N GLN A 69 11.89 -12.77 27.71
CA GLN A 69 12.24 -11.39 27.39
C GLN A 69 11.07 -10.45 27.63
N LEU A 70 9.88 -10.77 27.15
CA LEU A 70 8.67 -9.95 27.35
C LEU A 70 8.38 -9.78 28.85
N ASP A 71 8.48 -10.85 29.64
CA ASP A 71 8.30 -10.82 31.09
C ASP A 71 9.35 -9.94 31.78
N ARG A 72 10.62 -10.09 31.40
CA ARG A 72 11.76 -9.28 31.93
C ARG A 72 11.58 -7.80 31.59
N TRP A 73 11.05 -7.48 30.42
CA TRP A 73 10.80 -6.11 29.98
C TRP A 73 9.51 -5.52 30.53
N GLY A 74 8.70 -6.33 31.21
CA GLY A 74 7.43 -5.91 31.79
C GLY A 74 6.35 -5.61 30.74
N VAL A 75 6.41 -6.26 29.57
CA VAL A 75 5.41 -6.11 28.52
C VAL A 75 4.15 -6.86 28.90
N LYS A 76 3.01 -6.18 28.93
CA LYS A 76 1.68 -6.76 29.19
C LYS A 76 1.06 -7.18 27.87
N TYR A 77 0.66 -8.45 27.74
CA TYR A 77 0.00 -8.97 26.55
C TYR A 77 -0.95 -10.11 26.89
N HIS A 78 -1.86 -10.42 25.97
CA HIS A 78 -2.84 -11.51 26.12
C HIS A 78 -2.40 -12.76 25.37
N GLU A 79 -1.81 -12.58 24.16
CA GLU A 79 -1.42 -13.67 23.29
C GLU A 79 -0.04 -13.42 22.70
N LEU A 80 0.75 -14.47 22.60
CA LEU A 80 1.99 -14.50 21.83
C LEU A 80 1.80 -15.49 20.67
N GLU A 81 1.81 -14.97 19.43
CA GLU A 81 1.67 -15.75 18.21
C GLU A 81 3.03 -15.99 17.56
N PRO A 82 3.65 -17.14 17.80
CA PRO A 82 4.90 -17.48 17.13
C PRO A 82 4.65 -17.99 15.71
N MET A 83 5.40 -17.47 14.77
CA MET A 83 5.73 -17.99 13.43
C MET A 83 4.63 -18.33 12.42
N PHE A 84 3.46 -18.87 12.77
CA PHE A 84 2.66 -19.61 11.78
C PHE A 84 1.25 -19.10 11.51
N HIS A 85 0.71 -18.24 12.35
CA HIS A 85 -0.65 -17.75 12.19
C HIS A 85 -0.69 -16.23 12.14
N LYS A 86 -1.43 -15.70 11.16
CA LYS A 86 -1.78 -14.28 11.19
C LYS A 86 -2.97 -14.13 12.15
N PRO A 87 -2.80 -13.45 13.29
CA PRO A 87 -3.89 -13.27 14.23
C PRO A 87 -4.98 -12.35 13.66
N THR A 88 -6.19 -12.43 14.21
CA THR A 88 -7.25 -11.46 13.94
C THR A 88 -7.02 -10.24 14.82
N ALA A 89 -6.76 -9.09 14.20
CA ALA A 89 -6.56 -7.82 14.89
C ALA A 89 -7.25 -6.68 14.13
N ASP A 90 -7.61 -5.63 14.86
CA ASP A 90 -8.17 -4.40 14.28
C ASP A 90 -7.05 -3.51 13.74
N LEU A 91 -5.85 -3.57 14.35
CA LEU A 91 -4.68 -2.81 13.96
C LEU A 91 -3.40 -3.64 14.10
N PHE A 92 -2.55 -3.58 13.08
CA PHE A 92 -1.19 -4.15 13.09
C PHE A 92 -0.17 -3.02 13.19
N ILE A 93 0.76 -3.14 14.15
CA ILE A 93 1.87 -2.22 14.38
C ILE A 93 3.17 -2.97 14.07
N ASP A 94 3.91 -2.50 13.06
CA ASP A 94 5.05 -3.20 12.46
C ASP A 94 6.04 -2.17 11.92
N ASP A 95 7.35 -2.37 12.11
CA ASP A 95 8.41 -1.48 11.63
C ASP A 95 8.65 -1.60 10.10
N LYS A 96 8.20 -2.68 9.48
CA LYS A 96 8.36 -2.98 8.05
C LYS A 96 7.06 -2.92 7.28
N GLY A 97 5.94 -2.71 7.97
CA GLY A 97 4.64 -2.61 7.34
C GLY A 97 4.48 -1.32 6.56
N ILE A 98 3.90 -1.41 5.39
CA ILE A 98 3.43 -0.27 4.61
C ILE A 98 1.93 -0.43 4.34
N SER A 99 1.16 0.65 4.44
CA SER A 99 -0.24 0.59 4.06
C SER A 99 -0.39 0.34 2.56
N VAL A 100 -1.49 -0.33 2.18
CA VAL A 100 -1.78 -0.59 0.74
C VAL A 100 -1.84 0.71 -0.05
N GLU A 101 -2.38 1.79 0.54
CA GLU A 101 -2.48 3.08 -0.10
C GLU A 101 -1.11 3.76 -0.29
N GLU A 102 -0.21 3.61 0.66
CA GLU A 102 1.17 4.10 0.52
C GLU A 102 1.95 3.25 -0.48
N TRP A 103 1.81 1.92 -0.42
CA TRP A 103 2.46 1.03 -1.38
C TRP A 103 2.02 1.31 -2.81
N LYS A 104 0.73 1.55 -3.06
CA LYS A 104 0.22 1.95 -4.38
C LYS A 104 0.91 3.19 -4.94
N LYS A 105 1.34 4.13 -4.10
CA LYS A 105 2.09 5.33 -4.51
C LYS A 105 3.53 5.02 -4.95
N THR A 106 4.12 3.93 -4.45
CA THR A 106 5.50 3.52 -4.81
C THR A 106 5.57 2.66 -6.07
N VAL A 107 4.45 2.04 -6.45
CA VAL A 107 4.39 1.22 -7.67
C VAL A 107 4.29 2.13 -8.90
N PRO A 108 5.15 1.97 -9.92
CA PRO A 108 5.05 2.74 -11.14
C PRO A 108 3.65 2.59 -11.75
N PRO A 109 3.02 3.70 -12.17
CA PRO A 109 1.70 3.60 -12.78
C PRO A 109 1.75 2.79 -14.08
N ARG A 110 0.85 1.83 -14.21
CA ARG A 110 0.59 1.19 -15.50
C ARG A 110 -0.13 2.22 -16.36
N LYS A 111 0.59 2.82 -17.31
CA LYS A 111 0.07 3.87 -18.16
C LYS A 111 -0.68 3.28 -19.35
N GLY A 112 -1.87 3.81 -19.61
CA GLY A 112 -2.64 3.58 -20.83
C GLY A 112 -2.76 4.86 -21.63
N ILE A 113 -2.86 4.75 -22.96
CA ILE A 113 -3.14 5.86 -23.85
C ILE A 113 -4.25 5.48 -24.84
N ILE A 114 -5.17 6.40 -25.06
CA ILE A 114 -6.22 6.27 -26.10
C ILE A 114 -6.21 7.52 -26.95
N GLY A 115 -6.06 7.35 -28.27
CA GLY A 115 -6.08 8.44 -29.24
C GLY A 115 -7.43 8.60 -29.93
N GLY A 116 -7.84 9.85 -30.18
CA GLY A 116 -9.04 10.16 -30.95
C GLY A 116 -9.41 11.64 -30.94
N ALA A 117 -10.44 12.00 -31.73
CA ALA A 117 -10.96 13.37 -31.79
C ALA A 117 -11.91 13.70 -30.65
N PHE A 118 -12.65 12.73 -30.13
CA PHE A 118 -13.57 12.84 -28.98
C PHE A 118 -14.45 14.11 -29.02
N ASP A 119 -15.04 14.38 -30.17
CA ASP A 119 -15.78 15.61 -30.38
C ASP A 119 -17.09 15.63 -29.59
N ILE A 120 -17.98 14.66 -29.86
CA ILE A 120 -19.23 14.52 -29.13
C ILE A 120 -19.15 13.31 -28.21
N ILE A 121 -19.02 13.56 -26.92
CA ILE A 121 -18.97 12.46 -25.93
C ILE A 121 -20.34 11.81 -25.79
N HIS A 122 -20.37 10.50 -25.90
CA HIS A 122 -21.57 9.66 -25.74
C HIS A 122 -21.26 8.44 -24.84
N PRO A 123 -22.28 7.70 -24.38
CA PRO A 123 -22.08 6.58 -23.44
C PRO A 123 -21.04 5.54 -23.89
N GLY A 124 -20.87 5.32 -25.20
CA GLY A 124 -19.85 4.41 -25.74
C GLY A 124 -18.42 4.85 -25.40
N TYR A 125 -18.12 6.14 -25.44
CA TYR A 125 -16.81 6.65 -25.00
C TYR A 125 -16.60 6.47 -23.51
N ILE A 126 -17.64 6.72 -22.70
CA ILE A 126 -17.56 6.51 -21.25
C ILE A 126 -17.27 5.03 -20.94
N GLY A 127 -17.96 4.10 -21.64
CA GLY A 127 -17.69 2.66 -21.52
C GLY A 127 -16.25 2.29 -21.86
N MET A 128 -15.74 2.82 -23.00
CA MET A 128 -14.37 2.59 -23.44
C MET A 128 -13.33 3.12 -22.42
N PHE A 129 -13.50 4.32 -21.88
CA PHE A 129 -12.60 4.85 -20.85
C PHE A 129 -12.65 4.03 -19.57
N LYS A 130 -13.84 3.57 -19.17
CA LYS A 130 -14.01 2.68 -18.01
C LYS A 130 -13.26 1.37 -18.21
N GLU A 131 -13.44 0.71 -19.35
CA GLU A 131 -12.75 -0.54 -19.70
C GLU A 131 -11.22 -0.34 -19.72
N ALA A 132 -10.73 0.75 -20.32
CA ALA A 132 -9.32 1.06 -20.33
C ALA A 132 -8.73 1.20 -18.92
N LYS A 133 -9.49 1.76 -17.97
CA LYS A 133 -9.07 1.87 -16.56
C LYS A 133 -8.97 0.52 -15.83
N GLU A 134 -9.58 -0.54 -16.34
CA GLU A 134 -9.40 -1.90 -15.81
C GLU A 134 -8.00 -2.46 -16.16
N HIS A 135 -7.38 -1.93 -17.23
CA HIS A 135 -6.07 -2.34 -17.71
C HIS A 135 -4.93 -1.39 -17.33
N CYS A 136 -5.25 -0.20 -16.84
CA CYS A 136 -4.24 0.80 -16.40
C CYS A 136 -4.73 1.56 -15.17
N ASN A 137 -3.79 2.11 -14.40
CA ASN A 137 -4.09 2.98 -13.26
C ASN A 137 -3.86 4.47 -13.57
N HIS A 138 -3.28 4.78 -14.74
CA HIS A 138 -3.15 6.13 -15.29
C HIS A 138 -3.50 6.11 -16.79
N LEU A 139 -4.62 6.73 -17.15
CA LEU A 139 -5.12 6.81 -18.53
C LEU A 139 -4.91 8.22 -19.08
N THR A 140 -4.09 8.31 -20.11
CA THR A 140 -3.91 9.54 -20.89
C THR A 140 -4.75 9.49 -22.16
N VAL A 141 -5.54 10.52 -22.42
CA VAL A 141 -6.23 10.68 -23.68
C VAL A 141 -5.39 11.57 -24.61
N ALA A 142 -4.99 11.03 -25.75
CA ALA A 142 -4.37 11.78 -26.84
C ALA A 142 -5.49 12.36 -27.73
N LEU A 143 -5.73 13.66 -27.60
CA LEU A 143 -6.76 14.38 -28.32
C LEU A 143 -6.22 14.93 -29.65
N HIS A 144 -6.74 14.43 -30.77
CA HIS A 144 -6.39 14.94 -32.08
C HIS A 144 -7.05 16.32 -32.29
N LYS A 145 -6.27 17.31 -32.71
CA LYS A 145 -6.78 18.67 -32.96
C LYS A 145 -7.91 18.70 -33.98
N ASP A 146 -7.61 18.28 -35.18
CA ASP A 146 -8.58 18.21 -36.27
C ASP A 146 -8.31 17.05 -37.26
N PRO A 147 -9.02 15.93 -37.12
CA PRO A 147 -8.82 14.78 -37.99
C PRO A 147 -9.29 15.01 -39.42
N SER A 148 -10.02 16.10 -39.72
CA SER A 148 -10.49 16.41 -41.08
C SER A 148 -9.32 16.86 -41.98
N THR A 149 -8.25 17.39 -41.39
CA THR A 149 -7.05 17.82 -42.12
C THR A 149 -6.30 16.65 -42.76
N GLU A 150 -6.35 15.48 -42.15
CA GLU A 150 -5.66 14.28 -42.63
C GLU A 150 -6.59 13.28 -43.34
N ARG A 151 -7.90 13.33 -43.06
CA ARG A 151 -8.88 12.33 -43.53
C ARG A 151 -10.03 12.99 -44.27
N ILE A 152 -9.97 12.98 -45.61
CA ILE A 152 -10.92 13.62 -46.55
C ILE A 152 -12.39 13.33 -46.24
N ARG A 153 -12.71 12.20 -45.57
CA ARG A 153 -14.09 11.80 -45.27
C ARG A 153 -14.55 12.21 -43.86
N LYS A 154 -13.69 12.84 -43.07
CA LYS A 154 -14.04 13.33 -41.75
C LYS A 154 -14.44 14.80 -41.79
N MET A 155 -15.52 15.12 -41.11
CA MET A 155 -15.92 16.52 -40.90
C MET A 155 -15.03 17.15 -39.81
N PRO A 156 -14.81 18.46 -39.86
CA PRO A 156 -14.20 19.20 -38.76
C PRO A 156 -14.96 18.97 -37.44
N PRO A 157 -14.30 18.92 -36.31
CA PRO A 157 -14.97 18.84 -35.01
C PRO A 157 -15.95 19.98 -34.78
N VAL A 158 -17.06 19.67 -34.11
CA VAL A 158 -18.08 20.65 -33.73
C VAL A 158 -17.57 21.52 -32.56
N HIS A 159 -16.91 20.87 -31.55
CA HIS A 159 -16.32 21.56 -30.43
C HIS A 159 -14.87 21.94 -30.70
N SER A 160 -14.45 23.07 -30.14
CA SER A 160 -13.04 23.49 -30.16
C SER A 160 -12.14 22.49 -29.41
N VAL A 161 -10.85 22.58 -29.61
CA VAL A 161 -9.88 21.75 -28.89
C VAL A 161 -9.97 21.99 -27.39
N GLU A 162 -10.16 23.25 -27.00
CA GLU A 162 -10.26 23.68 -25.62
C GLU A 162 -11.48 23.07 -24.94
N GLU A 163 -12.66 23.16 -25.58
CA GLU A 163 -13.91 22.58 -25.08
C GLU A 163 -13.80 21.05 -24.93
N ARG A 164 -13.27 20.37 -25.94
CA ARG A 164 -13.07 18.92 -25.89
C ARG A 164 -12.08 18.51 -24.80
N THR A 165 -11.03 19.30 -24.62
CA THR A 165 -10.06 19.07 -23.53
C THR A 165 -10.71 19.22 -22.16
N GLU A 166 -11.54 20.25 -21.95
CA GLU A 166 -12.27 20.47 -20.72
C GLU A 166 -13.24 19.33 -20.42
N ILE A 167 -14.03 18.92 -21.42
CA ILE A 167 -14.96 17.80 -21.29
C ILE A 167 -14.22 16.51 -20.90
N LEU A 168 -13.12 16.19 -21.58
CA LEU A 168 -12.33 14.99 -21.30
C LEU A 168 -11.74 15.00 -19.89
N ARG A 169 -11.22 16.14 -19.42
CA ARG A 169 -10.69 16.31 -18.05
C ARG A 169 -11.74 16.15 -16.96
N ALA A 170 -13.02 16.41 -17.29
CA ALA A 170 -14.13 16.21 -16.37
C ALA A 170 -14.56 14.74 -16.24
N ILE A 171 -14.06 13.85 -17.11
CA ILE A 171 -14.39 12.43 -17.07
C ILE A 171 -13.53 11.71 -16.04
N ARG A 172 -14.15 11.16 -14.99
CA ARG A 172 -13.46 10.51 -13.86
C ARG A 172 -12.53 9.34 -14.21
N TYR A 173 -12.61 8.82 -15.43
CA TYR A 173 -11.75 7.71 -15.91
C TYR A 173 -10.51 8.21 -16.64
N VAL A 174 -10.41 9.52 -16.92
CA VAL A 174 -9.30 10.16 -17.62
C VAL A 174 -8.42 10.86 -16.59
N ASP A 175 -7.14 10.54 -16.57
CA ASP A 175 -6.17 11.16 -15.64
C ASP A 175 -5.43 12.32 -16.29
N ASP A 176 -5.20 12.26 -17.59
CA ASP A 176 -4.50 13.30 -18.34
C ASP A 176 -5.00 13.42 -19.77
N VAL A 177 -4.85 14.60 -20.35
CA VAL A 177 -5.18 14.88 -21.75
C VAL A 177 -4.01 15.60 -22.41
N ILE A 178 -3.48 14.99 -23.45
CA ILE A 178 -2.47 15.60 -24.32
C ILE A 178 -3.07 15.89 -25.69
N VAL A 179 -2.72 17.02 -26.28
CA VAL A 179 -3.20 17.42 -27.60
C VAL A 179 -2.10 17.14 -28.62
N TYR A 180 -2.48 16.59 -29.79
CA TYR A 180 -1.56 16.35 -30.91
C TYR A 180 -2.19 16.70 -32.25
N ASP A 181 -1.36 16.93 -33.24
CA ASP A 181 -1.72 17.14 -34.64
C ASP A 181 -1.84 15.82 -35.37
#